data_212ec549954bba4cf0b12083e2437a4c
#
_entry.id   212ec549954bba4cf0b12083e2437a4c
#
_cell.length_a   1.000
_cell.length_b   1.000
_cell.length_c   1.000
_cell.angle_alpha   90.00
_cell.angle_beta   90.00
_cell.angle_gamma   90.00
#
_symmetry.space_group_name_H-M   'P 1'
#
loop_
_entity.id
_entity.type
_entity.pdbx_description
1 polymer ?
#
loop_
_entity_poly.entity_id
_entity_poly.type
_entity_poly.pdbx_seq_one_letter_code
_entity_poly.pdbx_strand_id
1 'polypeptide(L)'
;MIICVFYHLNLNKELAMEKIKVNKIRCKRCGDIIESKTGHDFKFCKCGAVAVDGGKEYLRRCFINTNNDYEELSEYEETPS
;
A
#
# COMPACT_ATOMS: atom_id res chain seq x y z
N MET A 1 1.00 -16.82 10.36
CA MET A 1 0.34 -16.70 9.07
C MET A 1 0.20 -15.23 8.70
N ILE A 2 0.42 -14.90 7.44
CA ILE A 2 0.32 -13.52 7.01
C ILE A 2 -0.98 -13.33 6.24
N ILE A 3 -1.62 -12.21 6.46
CA ILE A 3 -2.88 -11.88 5.81
C ILE A 3 -2.62 -10.77 4.83
N CYS A 4 -3.07 -10.94 3.60
CA CYS A 4 -2.88 -9.91 2.58
C CYS A 4 -4.23 -9.46 2.06
N VAL A 5 -4.37 -8.17 1.91
CA VAL A 5 -5.59 -7.59 1.38
C VAL A 5 -5.28 -6.67 0.23
N PHE A 6 -6.20 -6.56 -0.70
CA PHE A 6 -6.08 -5.63 -1.80
C PHE A 6 -7.02 -4.46 -1.55
N TYR A 7 -6.51 -3.26 -1.76
CA TYR A 7 -7.37 -2.09 -1.68
C TYR A 7 -7.60 -1.60 -3.10
N HIS A 8 -8.86 -1.52 -3.45
CA HIS A 8 -9.23 -1.02 -4.76
C HIS A 8 -9.49 0.46 -4.62
N LEU A 9 -8.79 1.22 -5.40
CA LEU A 9 -8.88 2.62 -5.26
C LEU A 9 -10.12 3.16 -5.80
N ASN A 10 -10.83 2.84 -6.52
CA ASN A 10 -11.75 3.50 -7.18
C ASN A 10 -12.84 2.71 -7.58
N LEU A 11 -13.61 2.30 -6.67
CA LEU A 11 -14.70 1.49 -6.97
C LEU A 11 -15.73 2.17 -7.82
N ASN A 12 -15.80 3.43 -7.73
CA ASN A 12 -16.81 4.12 -8.47
C ASN A 12 -16.24 5.05 -9.41
N LYS A 13 -15.31 4.69 -9.98
CA LYS A 13 -14.48 5.43 -10.54
C LYS A 13 -14.65 6.03 -11.78
N GLU A 14 -15.55 5.86 -12.43
CA GLU A 14 -15.61 6.46 -13.68
C GLU A 14 -15.46 7.95 -13.58
N LEU A 15 -15.59 8.49 -12.45
CA LEU A 15 -15.47 9.89 -12.36
C LEU A 15 -14.11 10.39 -12.09
N ALA A 16 -13.42 9.76 -11.22
CA ALA A 16 -12.15 10.28 -10.80
C ALA A 16 -11.13 9.28 -11.11
N MET A 17 -10.15 9.65 -11.82
CA MET A 17 -9.10 8.76 -12.13
C MET A 17 -7.96 9.02 -11.22
N GLU A 18 -8.04 8.46 -10.04
CA GLU A 18 -6.96 8.62 -9.11
C GLU A 18 -5.88 7.62 -9.43
N LYS A 19 -4.69 8.10 -9.58
CA LYS A 19 -3.56 7.23 -9.83
C LYS A 19 -2.70 7.20 -8.58
N ILE A 20 -2.13 6.05 -8.29
CA ILE A 20 -1.23 5.94 -7.16
C ILE A 20 0.07 6.63 -7.51
N LYS A 21 0.41 7.65 -6.75
CA LYS A 21 1.65 8.35 -6.93
C LYS A 21 2.73 7.69 -6.09
N VAL A 22 2.40 7.32 -4.87
CA VAL A 22 3.33 6.68 -3.94
C VAL A 22 2.59 5.57 -3.22
N ASN A 23 3.14 4.37 -3.23
CA ASN A 23 2.57 3.22 -2.55
C ASN A 23 3.50 2.90 -1.39
N LYS A 24 3.18 3.42 -0.21
CA LYS A 24 4.11 3.43 0.91
C LYS A 24 3.38 3.26 2.23
N ILE A 25 4.03 2.62 3.17
CA ILE A 25 3.50 2.50 4.53
C ILE A 25 4.64 2.61 5.52
N ARG A 26 4.29 2.82 6.77
CA ARG A 26 5.25 2.76 7.86
C ARG A 26 4.80 1.66 8.83
N CYS A 27 5.69 0.75 9.15
CA CYS A 27 5.41 -0.29 10.12
C CYS A 27 5.36 0.33 11.52
N LYS A 28 4.29 0.09 12.24
CA LYS A 28 4.16 0.66 13.58
C LYS A 28 4.99 -0.09 14.60
N ARG A 29 5.45 -1.28 14.27
CA ARG A 29 6.24 -2.06 15.21
C ARG A 29 7.72 -1.72 15.14
N CYS A 30 8.28 -1.61 13.95
CA CYS A 30 9.70 -1.33 13.81
C CYS A 30 9.99 0.07 13.28
N GLY A 31 8.97 0.79 12.86
CA GLY A 31 9.15 2.14 12.37
C GLY A 31 9.69 2.24 10.95
N ASP A 32 9.89 1.12 10.30
CA ASP A 32 10.45 1.11 8.96
C ASP A 32 9.45 1.64 7.95
N ILE A 33 9.92 2.42 7.00
CA ILE A 33 9.07 2.94 5.93
C ILE A 33 9.45 2.20 4.67
N ILE A 34 8.48 1.57 4.03
CA ILE A 34 8.72 0.80 2.83
C ILE A 34 7.81 1.27 1.72
N GLU A 35 8.32 1.23 0.51
CA GLU A 35 7.59 1.72 -0.65
C GLU A 35 7.64 0.69 -1.76
N SER A 36 6.49 0.39 -2.35
CA SER A 36 6.42 -0.49 -3.50
C SER A 36 6.42 0.39 -4.74
N LYS A 37 7.41 0.25 -5.59
CA LYS A 37 7.60 1.16 -6.71
C LYS A 37 7.07 0.64 -8.04
N THR A 38 7.00 -0.67 -8.18
CA THR A 38 6.49 -1.27 -9.42
C THR A 38 5.43 -2.28 -9.09
N GLY A 39 4.72 -2.74 -10.10
CA GLY A 39 3.60 -3.65 -9.89
C GLY A 39 3.95 -4.96 -9.22
N HIS A 40 5.20 -5.36 -9.26
CA HIS A 40 5.60 -6.60 -8.63
C HIS A 40 6.63 -6.40 -7.52
N ASP A 41 6.69 -5.22 -7.00
CA ASP A 41 7.68 -4.88 -5.98
C ASP A 41 7.12 -5.19 -4.60
N PHE A 42 7.29 -6.41 -4.17
CA PHE A 42 6.77 -6.89 -2.90
C PHE A 42 7.86 -6.74 -1.84
N LYS A 43 7.62 -5.90 -0.86
CA LYS A 43 8.62 -5.61 0.17
C LYS A 43 8.07 -5.75 1.57
N PHE A 44 8.86 -6.37 2.44
CA PHE A 44 8.55 -6.44 3.86
C PHE A 44 9.33 -5.37 4.61
N CYS A 45 8.79 -4.95 5.75
CA CYS A 45 9.54 -4.08 6.65
C CYS A 45 10.62 -4.89 7.35
N LYS A 46 11.49 -4.22 8.10
CA LYS A 46 12.59 -4.88 8.77
C LYS A 46 12.16 -6.00 9.69
N CYS A 47 11.11 -5.81 10.43
CA CYS A 47 10.68 -6.83 11.38
C CYS A 47 9.78 -7.88 10.74
N GLY A 48 9.42 -7.70 9.48
CA GLY A 48 8.61 -8.67 8.78
C GLY A 48 7.13 -8.68 9.14
N ALA A 49 6.67 -7.72 9.90
CA ALA A 49 5.29 -7.71 10.35
C ALA A 49 4.32 -7.24 9.28
N VAL A 50 4.76 -6.42 8.36
CA VAL A 50 3.91 -5.88 7.31
C VAL A 50 4.66 -5.83 5.99
N ALA A 51 3.94 -5.75 4.90
CA ALA A 51 4.54 -5.69 3.58
C ALA A 51 3.66 -4.88 2.63
N VAL A 52 4.25 -4.42 1.56
CA VAL A 52 3.53 -3.69 0.51
C VAL A 52 3.78 -4.36 -0.83
N ASP A 53 2.87 -4.17 -1.74
CA ASP A 53 3.00 -4.71 -3.08
C ASP A 53 2.09 -3.91 -4.01
N GLY A 54 2.29 -4.03 -5.29
CA GLY A 54 1.42 -3.44 -6.29
C GLY A 54 1.94 -2.19 -6.96
N GLY A 55 2.95 -1.55 -6.39
CA GLY A 55 3.54 -0.37 -7.00
C GLY A 55 2.50 0.70 -7.26
N LYS A 56 2.45 1.17 -8.49
CA LYS A 56 1.50 2.20 -8.87
C LYS A 56 0.25 1.62 -9.51
N GLU A 57 0.12 0.32 -9.52
CA GLU A 57 -1.02 -0.32 -10.16
C GLU A 57 -2.13 -0.65 -9.19
N TYR A 58 -1.80 -1.07 -8.00
CA TYR A 58 -2.78 -1.37 -6.98
C TYR A 58 -2.11 -1.33 -5.62
N LEU A 59 -2.92 -1.26 -4.58
CA LEU A 59 -2.40 -1.28 -3.22
C LEU A 59 -2.66 -2.65 -2.63
N ARG A 60 -1.62 -3.35 -2.28
CA ARG A 60 -1.73 -4.62 -1.59
C ARG A 60 -0.99 -4.48 -0.28
N ARG A 61 -1.64 -4.85 0.79
CA ARG A 61 -1.07 -4.75 2.13
C ARG A 61 -1.10 -6.11 2.78
N CYS A 62 0.02 -6.52 3.35
CA CYS A 62 0.11 -7.79 4.06
C CYS A 62 0.51 -7.51 5.50
N PHE A 63 -0.10 -8.22 6.42
CA PHE A 63 0.18 -8.02 7.84
C PHE A 63 -0.02 -9.35 8.57
N ILE A 64 0.59 -9.47 9.73
CA ILE A 64 0.52 -10.70 10.49
C ILE A 64 -0.65 -10.72 11.43
N ASN A 65 -0.86 -9.66 12.16
CA ASN A 65 -1.94 -9.63 13.14
C ASN A 65 -3.13 -8.82 12.74
N THR A 66 -2.93 -7.57 12.40
CA THR A 66 -4.03 -6.66 12.18
C THR A 66 -3.61 -5.58 11.23
N ASN A 67 -4.57 -5.00 10.50
CA ASN A 67 -4.27 -3.90 9.62
C ASN A 67 -3.90 -2.64 10.38
N ASN A 68 -3.92 -2.67 11.70
CA ASN A 68 -3.46 -1.54 12.48
C ASN A 68 -1.96 -1.60 12.72
N ASP A 69 -1.26 -2.61 12.20
CA ASP A 69 0.17 -2.73 12.40
C ASP A 69 0.95 -1.79 11.49
N TYR A 70 0.29 -1.07 10.61
CA TYR A 70 0.99 -0.12 9.74
C TYR A 70 0.19 1.17 9.61
N GLU A 71 0.91 2.20 9.19
CA GLU A 71 0.30 3.49 8.92
C GLU A 71 0.37 3.72 7.42
N GLU A 72 -0.75 4.03 6.81
CA GLU A 72 -0.81 4.22 5.37
C GLU A 72 -0.22 5.59 5.00
N LEU A 73 0.79 5.59 4.16
CA LEU A 73 1.45 6.81 3.74
C LEU A 73 1.36 7.04 2.23
N SER A 74 0.54 6.26 1.55
CA SER A 74 0.43 6.37 0.10
C SER A 74 -0.15 7.70 -0.32
N GLU A 75 0.23 8.15 -1.51
CA GLU A 75 -0.25 9.39 -2.07
C GLU A 75 -0.83 9.13 -3.44
N TYR A 76 -1.77 9.94 -3.84
CA TYR A 76 -2.45 9.76 -5.11
C TYR A 76 -2.39 11.04 -5.93
N GLU A 77 -2.38 10.87 -7.25
CA GLU A 77 -2.47 12.00 -8.15
C GLU A 77 -3.90 12.16 -8.56
N GLU A 78 -4.40 13.37 -8.46
CA GLU A 78 -5.73 13.64 -8.94
C GLU A 78 -5.62 14.14 -10.34
N THR A 79 -6.38 13.56 -11.22
CA THR A 79 -6.41 14.02 -12.59
C THR A 79 -7.54 15.01 -12.73
N PRO A 80 -7.27 16.23 -13.08
CA PRO A 80 -8.35 17.17 -13.24
C PRO A 80 -9.18 16.74 -14.40
N SER A 81 -10.42 16.83 -14.28
CA SER A 81 -11.29 16.39 -15.38
C SER A 81 -11.70 17.55 -16.25
#